data_a14899f40d4c2edca9d33fcdc535bd54
#
_entry.id   a14899f40d4c2edca9d33fcdc535bd54
#
_cell.length_a   1.000
_cell.length_b   1.000
_cell.length_c   1.000
_cell.angle_alpha   90.00
_cell.angle_beta   90.00
_cell.angle_gamma   90.00
#
_symmetry.space_group_name_H-M   'P 1'
#
loop_
_entity.id
_entity.type
_entity.pdbx_description
1 polymer ?
#
loop_
_entity_poly.entity_id
_entity_poly.type
_entity_poly.pdbx_seq_one_letter_code
_entity_poly.pdbx_strand_id
1 'polypeptide(L)'
;MRRGVIDTLRRGLDSTIANWQLSLIRFAEMVLLGIISVAAVIAMVVPILVSVGIHLADIKDPEDLESAMTSLLAKWPLLLWVVVGFTVLLLVFVVIHSFVEAGCARVLVDAERNAGPALTGPRERYRMFSGDRWAAGAKDGWWSVFWIYNLAWGVGGLVLVIPLIPVLALVLIFQGNPAVAAGIGCLGLMIFLLFAIVVAVTTGMWTNRAVAQWAVDRAGVRETLRTAWRAVKSDLARHLLIALAIFVVAMAGSSFFASFSMFAAFGESIGRNASFNMITLPLRLVSSLLSSAFSALIASWYLAAYSALAVENRS
;
A
#
# COMPACT_ATOMS: atom_id res chain seq x y z
N MET A 1 19.72 19.26 -17.43
CA MET A 1 18.77 20.30 -16.94
C MET A 1 17.80 19.63 -15.96
N ARG A 2 17.70 20.09 -14.69
CA ARG A 2 16.75 19.49 -13.74
C ARG A 2 15.31 19.80 -14.15
N ARG A 3 14.47 18.76 -14.26
CA ARG A 3 13.04 18.90 -14.61
C ARG A 3 12.25 19.44 -13.43
N GLY A 4 11.18 20.21 -13.70
CA GLY A 4 10.23 20.65 -12.68
C GLY A 4 9.38 19.49 -12.12
N VAL A 5 8.69 19.74 -11.01
CA VAL A 5 7.73 18.75 -10.42
C VAL A 5 6.63 18.43 -11.42
N ILE A 6 6.05 19.47 -12.05
CA ILE A 6 4.94 19.32 -13.02
C ILE A 6 5.39 18.49 -14.23
N ASP A 7 6.60 18.75 -14.75
CA ASP A 7 7.13 18.00 -15.89
C ASP A 7 7.33 16.53 -15.55
N THR A 8 7.80 16.24 -14.33
CA THR A 8 7.99 14.87 -13.85
C THR A 8 6.64 14.15 -13.71
N LEU A 9 5.64 14.81 -13.14
CA LEU A 9 4.28 14.26 -12.99
C LEU A 9 3.62 14.00 -14.34
N ARG A 10 3.75 14.95 -15.28
CA ARG A 10 3.23 14.83 -16.64
C ARG A 10 3.88 13.65 -17.38
N ARG A 11 5.22 13.55 -17.35
CA ARG A 11 5.93 12.43 -17.98
C ARG A 11 5.53 11.08 -17.38
N GLY A 12 5.43 11.01 -16.05
CA GLY A 12 4.92 9.80 -15.37
C GLY A 12 3.52 9.43 -15.84
N LEU A 13 2.63 10.42 -15.98
CA LEU A 13 1.26 10.20 -16.46
C LEU A 13 1.23 9.74 -17.92
N ASP A 14 1.98 10.41 -18.81
CA ASP A 14 2.08 10.04 -20.23
C ASP A 14 2.65 8.62 -20.38
N SER A 15 3.68 8.26 -19.60
CA SER A 15 4.24 6.91 -19.57
C SER A 15 3.22 5.86 -19.08
N THR A 16 2.42 6.19 -18.04
CA THR A 16 1.39 5.30 -17.51
C THR A 16 0.28 5.09 -18.54
N ILE A 17 -0.20 6.15 -19.17
CA ILE A 17 -1.26 6.05 -20.21
C ILE A 17 -0.75 5.28 -21.44
N ALA A 18 0.49 5.52 -21.87
CA ALA A 18 1.07 4.80 -23.00
C ALA A 18 1.25 3.29 -22.73
N ASN A 19 1.43 2.91 -21.47
CA ASN A 19 1.60 1.53 -21.02
C ASN A 19 0.45 1.11 -20.06
N TRP A 20 -0.78 1.46 -20.40
CA TRP A 20 -1.98 1.21 -19.58
C TRP A 20 -2.15 -0.24 -19.14
N GLN A 21 -1.59 -1.19 -19.89
CA GLN A 21 -1.58 -2.61 -19.56
C GLN A 21 -0.92 -2.89 -18.20
N LEU A 22 0.05 -2.06 -17.78
CA LEU A 22 0.65 -2.17 -16.44
C LEU A 22 -0.37 -1.88 -15.35
N SER A 23 -1.27 -0.92 -15.57
CA SER A 23 -2.38 -0.65 -14.63
C SER A 23 -3.38 -1.80 -14.57
N LEU A 24 -3.63 -2.50 -15.69
CA LEU A 24 -4.44 -3.73 -15.68
C LEU A 24 -3.77 -4.86 -14.91
N ILE A 25 -2.47 -5.06 -15.05
CA ILE A 25 -1.72 -6.07 -14.30
C ILE A 25 -1.79 -5.75 -12.80
N ARG A 26 -1.64 -4.49 -12.40
CA ARG A 26 -1.80 -4.07 -10.99
C ARG A 26 -3.23 -4.23 -10.49
N PHE A 27 -4.21 -3.95 -11.33
CA PHE A 27 -5.60 -4.21 -10.98
C PHE A 27 -5.85 -5.71 -10.75
N ALA A 28 -5.36 -6.57 -11.64
CA ALA A 28 -5.44 -8.02 -11.48
C ALA A 28 -4.71 -8.50 -10.21
N GLU A 29 -3.54 -7.93 -9.90
CA GLU A 29 -2.84 -8.15 -8.63
C GLU A 29 -3.73 -7.79 -7.44
N MET A 30 -4.34 -6.60 -7.41
CA MET A 30 -5.20 -6.17 -6.29
C MET A 30 -6.39 -7.10 -6.10
N VAL A 31 -7.03 -7.55 -7.19
CA VAL A 31 -8.14 -8.51 -7.15
C VAL A 31 -7.65 -9.87 -6.61
N LEU A 32 -6.51 -10.37 -7.09
CA LEU A 32 -5.92 -11.62 -6.62
C LEU A 32 -5.60 -11.56 -5.12
N LEU A 33 -4.94 -10.49 -4.67
CA LEU A 33 -4.61 -10.28 -3.26
C LEU A 33 -5.88 -10.15 -2.40
N GLY A 34 -6.94 -9.52 -2.92
CA GLY A 34 -8.24 -9.47 -2.26
C GLY A 34 -8.84 -10.86 -2.06
N ILE A 35 -8.84 -11.71 -3.09
CA ILE A 35 -9.33 -13.09 -3.00
C ILE A 35 -8.51 -13.90 -1.99
N ILE A 36 -7.17 -13.79 -2.05
CA ILE A 36 -6.27 -14.47 -1.10
C ILE A 36 -6.53 -13.98 0.33
N SER A 37 -6.77 -12.67 0.54
CA SER A 37 -7.09 -12.10 1.84
C SER A 37 -8.35 -12.71 2.43
N VAL A 38 -9.44 -12.77 1.66
CA VAL A 38 -10.71 -13.34 2.11
C VAL A 38 -10.53 -14.82 2.47
N ALA A 39 -9.89 -15.59 1.61
CA ALA A 39 -9.63 -17.01 1.86
C ALA A 39 -8.77 -17.22 3.12
N ALA A 40 -7.72 -16.42 3.31
CA ALA A 40 -6.84 -16.49 4.47
C ALA A 40 -7.56 -16.09 5.77
N VAL A 41 -8.38 -15.02 5.75
CA VAL A 41 -9.17 -14.62 6.91
C VAL A 41 -10.15 -15.74 7.31
N ILE A 42 -10.84 -16.33 6.35
CA ILE A 42 -11.73 -17.47 6.62
C ILE A 42 -10.92 -18.63 7.23
N ALA A 43 -9.79 -18.99 6.64
CA ALA A 43 -8.95 -20.09 7.12
C ALA A 43 -8.37 -19.82 8.52
N MET A 44 -8.12 -18.57 8.91
CA MET A 44 -7.62 -18.22 10.24
C MET A 44 -8.73 -18.11 11.27
N VAL A 45 -9.87 -17.51 10.91
CA VAL A 45 -10.96 -17.18 11.86
C VAL A 45 -11.83 -18.40 12.16
N VAL A 46 -12.19 -19.23 11.16
CA VAL A 46 -13.08 -20.37 11.36
C VAL A 46 -12.58 -21.37 12.42
N PRO A 47 -11.29 -21.80 12.41
CA PRO A 47 -10.78 -22.68 13.47
C PRO A 47 -10.86 -22.07 14.87
N ILE A 48 -10.71 -20.75 14.98
CA ILE A 48 -10.82 -20.04 16.26
C ILE A 48 -12.25 -20.09 16.77
N LEU A 49 -13.22 -19.72 15.95
CA LEU A 49 -14.63 -19.73 16.31
C LEU A 49 -15.08 -21.12 16.77
N VAL A 50 -14.71 -22.14 16.00
CA VAL A 50 -15.00 -23.54 16.34
C VAL A 50 -14.33 -23.97 17.65
N SER A 51 -13.07 -23.59 17.88
CA SER A 51 -12.29 -24.01 19.06
C SER A 51 -12.71 -23.30 20.34
N VAL A 52 -13.22 -22.08 20.24
CA VAL A 52 -13.70 -21.28 21.39
C VAL A 52 -15.17 -21.54 21.67
N GLY A 53 -15.89 -22.20 20.75
CA GLY A 53 -17.33 -22.50 20.90
C GLY A 53 -18.19 -21.24 20.78
N ILE A 54 -17.66 -20.17 20.20
CA ILE A 54 -18.39 -18.91 20.03
C ILE A 54 -19.19 -18.99 18.74
N HIS A 55 -20.50 -18.85 18.83
CA HIS A 55 -21.31 -18.49 17.69
C HIS A 55 -21.33 -16.97 17.58
N LEU A 56 -20.99 -16.44 16.39
CA LEU A 56 -20.98 -14.98 16.13
C LEU A 56 -22.35 -14.31 16.48
N ALA A 57 -23.42 -15.09 16.47
CA ALA A 57 -24.76 -14.65 16.87
C ALA A 57 -24.92 -14.44 18.39
N ASP A 58 -24.02 -14.97 19.19
CA ASP A 58 -24.11 -14.92 20.66
C ASP A 58 -23.39 -13.69 21.24
N ILE A 59 -22.56 -13.02 20.44
CA ILE A 59 -21.87 -11.77 20.83
C ILE A 59 -22.85 -10.61 20.68
N LYS A 60 -23.54 -10.25 21.77
CA LYS A 60 -24.51 -9.15 21.78
C LYS A 60 -24.01 -7.95 22.58
N ASP A 61 -23.19 -8.18 23.59
CA ASP A 61 -22.74 -7.18 24.54
C ASP A 61 -21.21 -7.13 24.65
N PRO A 62 -20.62 -6.00 25.11
CA PRO A 62 -19.17 -5.87 25.32
C PRO A 62 -18.58 -6.92 26.27
N GLU A 63 -19.37 -7.42 27.25
CA GLU A 63 -18.98 -8.44 28.21
C GLU A 63 -18.77 -9.81 27.53
N ASP A 64 -19.60 -10.14 26.54
CA ASP A 64 -19.44 -11.35 25.73
C ASP A 64 -18.13 -11.32 24.95
N LEU A 65 -17.76 -10.14 24.42
CA LEU A 65 -16.51 -9.93 23.71
C LEU A 65 -15.29 -10.07 24.64
N GLU A 66 -15.37 -9.54 25.87
CA GLU A 66 -14.30 -9.67 26.87
C GLU A 66 -14.09 -11.13 27.28
N SER A 67 -15.18 -11.87 27.53
CA SER A 67 -15.13 -13.30 27.85
C SER A 67 -14.53 -14.12 26.69
N ALA A 68 -14.92 -13.81 25.48
CA ALA A 68 -14.38 -14.43 24.26
C ALA A 68 -12.88 -14.15 24.10
N MET A 69 -12.44 -12.91 24.31
CA MET A 69 -11.03 -12.53 24.27
C MET A 69 -10.22 -13.22 25.37
N THR A 70 -10.74 -13.31 26.59
CA THR A 70 -10.09 -14.00 27.70
C THR A 70 -9.92 -15.50 27.40
N SER A 71 -10.95 -16.14 26.86
CA SER A 71 -10.92 -17.53 26.42
C SER A 71 -9.91 -17.76 25.27
N LEU A 72 -9.78 -16.78 24.36
CA LEU A 72 -8.80 -16.81 23.27
C LEU A 72 -7.36 -16.69 23.81
N LEU A 73 -7.13 -15.75 24.73
CA LEU A 73 -5.82 -15.54 25.36
C LEU A 73 -5.34 -16.76 26.15
N ALA A 74 -6.27 -17.48 26.78
CA ALA A 74 -5.96 -18.75 27.45
C ALA A 74 -5.52 -19.86 26.49
N LYS A 75 -5.87 -19.75 25.21
CA LYS A 75 -5.54 -20.74 24.16
C LYS A 75 -4.38 -20.24 23.27
N TRP A 76 -3.20 -20.06 23.87
CA TRP A 76 -2.01 -19.55 23.16
C TRP A 76 -1.70 -20.23 21.81
N PRO A 77 -2.01 -21.53 21.53
CA PRO A 77 -1.77 -22.10 20.21
C PRO A 77 -2.63 -21.46 19.13
N LEU A 78 -3.84 -20.97 19.46
CA LEU A 78 -4.68 -20.25 18.49
C LEU A 78 -4.11 -18.87 18.16
N LEU A 79 -3.54 -18.18 19.15
CA LEU A 79 -2.85 -16.92 18.92
C LEU A 79 -1.62 -17.14 18.01
N LEU A 80 -0.85 -18.19 18.25
CA LEU A 80 0.28 -18.55 17.40
C LEU A 80 -0.19 -18.86 15.97
N TRP A 81 -1.30 -19.57 15.80
CA TRP A 81 -1.92 -19.85 14.50
C TRP A 81 -2.24 -18.55 13.74
N VAL A 82 -2.85 -17.56 14.41
CA VAL A 82 -3.17 -16.26 13.80
C VAL A 82 -1.89 -15.52 13.40
N VAL A 83 -0.89 -15.46 14.28
CA VAL A 83 0.38 -14.76 14.01
C VAL A 83 1.12 -15.41 12.85
N VAL A 84 1.21 -16.72 12.82
CA VAL A 84 1.84 -17.45 11.73
C VAL A 84 1.06 -17.28 10.43
N GLY A 85 -0.27 -17.44 10.47
CA GLY A 85 -1.13 -17.28 9.31
C GLY A 85 -1.03 -15.87 8.71
N PHE A 86 -1.05 -14.84 9.55
CA PHE A 86 -0.90 -13.46 9.13
C PHE A 86 0.51 -13.17 8.55
N THR A 87 1.56 -13.73 9.18
CA THR A 87 2.93 -13.59 8.68
C THR A 87 3.08 -14.25 7.31
N VAL A 88 2.53 -15.45 7.12
CA VAL A 88 2.55 -16.15 5.81
C VAL A 88 1.79 -15.34 4.77
N LEU A 89 0.61 -14.81 5.13
CA LEU A 89 -0.19 -13.98 4.24
C LEU A 89 0.58 -12.72 3.79
N LEU A 90 1.22 -12.02 4.72
CA LEU A 90 2.06 -10.85 4.40
C LEU A 90 3.21 -11.22 3.48
N LEU A 91 3.90 -12.34 3.73
CA LEU A 91 4.99 -12.80 2.87
C LEU A 91 4.49 -13.10 1.46
N VAL A 92 3.36 -13.79 1.32
CA VAL A 92 2.74 -14.05 0.00
C VAL A 92 2.42 -12.75 -0.71
N PHE A 93 1.87 -11.76 0.00
CA PHE A 93 1.56 -10.44 -0.56
C PHE A 93 2.81 -9.74 -1.06
N VAL A 94 3.86 -9.68 -0.25
CA VAL A 94 5.12 -9.02 -0.63
C VAL A 94 5.77 -9.73 -1.81
N VAL A 95 5.71 -11.06 -1.89
CA VAL A 95 6.24 -11.83 -3.04
C VAL A 95 5.49 -11.49 -4.33
N ILE A 96 4.15 -11.57 -4.32
CA ILE A 96 3.33 -11.27 -5.49
C ILE A 96 3.54 -9.82 -5.93
N HIS A 97 3.47 -8.88 -4.97
CA HIS A 97 3.68 -7.46 -5.22
C HIS A 97 5.06 -7.17 -5.80
N SER A 98 6.11 -7.79 -5.25
CA SER A 98 7.48 -7.60 -5.74
C SER A 98 7.67 -8.11 -7.16
N PHE A 99 7.00 -9.20 -7.51
CA PHE A 99 7.03 -9.75 -8.87
C PHE A 99 6.39 -8.77 -9.87
N VAL A 100 5.19 -8.28 -9.55
CA VAL A 100 4.47 -7.31 -10.39
C VAL A 100 5.25 -6.00 -10.49
N GLU A 101 5.75 -5.50 -9.37
CA GLU A 101 6.47 -4.23 -9.28
C GLU A 101 7.78 -4.24 -10.08
N ALA A 102 8.54 -5.33 -10.01
CA ALA A 102 9.79 -5.47 -10.78
C ALA A 102 9.54 -5.42 -12.29
N GLY A 103 8.49 -6.11 -12.76
CA GLY A 103 8.06 -6.08 -14.15
C GLY A 103 7.62 -4.68 -14.59
N CYS A 104 6.79 -4.02 -13.78
CA CYS A 104 6.33 -2.66 -14.06
C CYS A 104 7.49 -1.65 -14.09
N ALA A 105 8.38 -1.69 -13.11
CA ALA A 105 9.53 -0.79 -13.03
C ALA A 105 10.44 -0.90 -14.28
N ARG A 106 10.66 -2.12 -14.75
CA ARG A 106 11.46 -2.36 -15.96
C ARG A 106 10.86 -1.69 -17.17
N VAL A 107 9.58 -1.90 -17.43
CA VAL A 107 8.88 -1.32 -18.58
C VAL A 107 8.87 0.21 -18.50
N LEU A 108 8.60 0.78 -17.32
CA LEU A 108 8.51 2.23 -17.13
C LEU A 108 9.88 2.93 -17.27
N VAL A 109 10.95 2.32 -16.78
CA VAL A 109 12.31 2.84 -16.96
C VAL A 109 12.73 2.78 -18.44
N ASP A 110 12.43 1.69 -19.13
CA ASP A 110 12.72 1.58 -20.56
C ASP A 110 11.88 2.58 -21.37
N ALA A 111 10.61 2.83 -20.98
CA ALA A 111 9.75 3.84 -21.59
C ALA A 111 10.33 5.25 -21.43
N GLU A 112 10.83 5.58 -20.23
CA GLU A 112 11.44 6.88 -19.97
C GLU A 112 12.75 7.08 -20.74
N ARG A 113 13.59 6.04 -20.85
CA ARG A 113 14.82 6.07 -21.65
C ARG A 113 14.52 6.27 -23.13
N ASN A 114 13.51 5.57 -23.66
CA ASN A 114 13.10 5.67 -25.05
C ASN A 114 12.52 7.04 -25.39
N ALA A 115 11.79 7.65 -24.46
CA ALA A 115 11.24 9.00 -24.65
C ALA A 115 12.32 10.09 -24.71
N GLY A 116 13.49 9.84 -24.11
CA GLY A 116 14.64 10.74 -24.14
C GLY A 116 14.47 12.00 -23.25
N PRO A 117 15.39 12.96 -23.34
CA PRO A 117 15.42 14.12 -22.45
C PRO A 117 14.38 15.21 -22.78
N ALA A 118 13.75 15.18 -23.96
CA ALA A 118 12.82 16.21 -24.39
C ALA A 118 11.64 16.36 -23.41
N LEU A 119 11.31 17.60 -23.02
CA LEU A 119 10.22 17.91 -22.09
C LEU A 119 8.83 17.60 -22.67
N THR A 120 8.70 17.74 -23.97
CA THR A 120 7.48 17.47 -24.73
C THR A 120 7.79 16.51 -25.87
N GLY A 121 7.12 15.38 -25.90
CA GLY A 121 7.22 14.39 -26.95
C GLY A 121 5.90 13.66 -27.14
N PRO A 122 5.66 13.05 -28.30
CA PRO A 122 4.47 12.28 -28.52
C PRO A 122 4.44 11.07 -27.56
N ARG A 123 3.25 10.74 -27.05
CA ARG A 123 3.04 9.63 -26.08
C ARG A 123 3.52 8.29 -26.62
N GLU A 124 3.54 8.10 -27.93
CA GLU A 124 4.01 6.90 -28.61
C GLU A 124 5.45 6.53 -28.22
N ARG A 125 6.29 7.52 -27.92
CA ARG A 125 7.67 7.29 -27.46
C ARG A 125 7.77 6.56 -26.13
N TYR A 126 6.75 6.68 -25.28
CA TYR A 126 6.67 5.98 -23.99
C TYR A 126 6.15 4.55 -24.15
N ARG A 127 5.61 4.15 -25.30
CA ARG A 127 5.00 2.84 -25.49
C ARG A 127 6.04 1.74 -25.58
N MET A 128 6.31 1.08 -24.45
CA MET A 128 7.35 0.05 -24.32
C MET A 128 6.82 -1.27 -23.79
N PHE A 129 5.52 -1.36 -23.44
CA PHE A 129 4.95 -2.58 -22.91
C PHE A 129 4.98 -3.71 -23.95
N SER A 130 5.55 -4.84 -23.53
CA SER A 130 5.31 -6.17 -24.11
C SER A 130 5.28 -7.18 -22.97
N GLY A 131 4.47 -8.24 -23.10
CA GLY A 131 4.39 -9.30 -22.09
C GLY A 131 5.76 -9.89 -21.75
N ASP A 132 6.58 -10.17 -22.78
CA ASP A 132 7.92 -10.74 -22.60
C ASP A 132 8.85 -9.80 -21.83
N ARG A 133 8.82 -8.49 -22.12
CA ARG A 133 9.63 -7.49 -21.41
C ARG A 133 9.22 -7.37 -19.95
N TRP A 134 7.92 -7.33 -19.71
CA TRP A 134 7.39 -7.31 -18.34
C TRP A 134 7.78 -8.58 -17.58
N ALA A 135 7.57 -9.76 -18.18
CA ALA A 135 7.88 -11.05 -17.56
C ALA A 135 9.38 -11.22 -17.31
N ALA A 136 10.23 -10.79 -18.25
CA ALA A 136 11.68 -10.79 -18.04
C ALA A 136 12.06 -9.87 -16.87
N GLY A 137 11.51 -8.64 -16.81
CA GLY A 137 11.74 -7.72 -15.69
C GLY A 137 11.29 -8.29 -14.36
N ALA A 138 10.13 -8.95 -14.32
CA ALA A 138 9.58 -9.61 -13.15
C ALA A 138 10.49 -10.76 -12.68
N LYS A 139 10.85 -11.68 -13.57
CA LYS A 139 11.72 -12.83 -13.24
C LYS A 139 13.10 -12.42 -12.73
N ASP A 140 13.72 -11.45 -13.39
CA ASP A 140 15.06 -10.99 -13.03
C ASP A 140 15.10 -10.17 -11.74
N GLY A 141 13.98 -9.51 -11.41
CA GLY A 141 13.95 -8.47 -10.41
C GLY A 141 13.20 -8.74 -9.13
N TRP A 142 12.26 -9.69 -9.13
CA TRP A 142 11.35 -9.87 -8.00
C TRP A 142 12.07 -10.05 -6.66
N TRP A 143 13.18 -10.79 -6.64
CA TRP A 143 13.94 -11.05 -5.42
C TRP A 143 14.62 -9.78 -4.86
N SER A 144 15.19 -8.96 -5.76
CA SER A 144 15.78 -7.68 -5.36
C SER A 144 14.71 -6.71 -4.86
N VAL A 145 13.57 -6.62 -5.56
CA VAL A 145 12.44 -5.78 -5.16
C VAL A 145 11.81 -6.27 -3.86
N PHE A 146 11.69 -7.58 -3.66
CA PHE A 146 11.26 -8.19 -2.39
C PHE A 146 12.11 -7.70 -1.22
N TRP A 147 13.43 -7.73 -1.35
CA TRP A 147 14.31 -7.25 -0.28
C TRP A 147 14.32 -5.72 -0.14
N ILE A 148 14.12 -4.98 -1.22
CA ILE A 148 13.93 -3.52 -1.14
C ILE A 148 12.72 -3.19 -0.27
N TYR A 149 11.58 -3.86 -0.51
CA TYR A 149 10.37 -3.67 0.30
C TYR A 149 10.58 -4.07 1.76
N ASN A 150 11.07 -5.29 1.99
CA ASN A 150 11.25 -5.79 3.36
C ASN A 150 12.22 -4.94 4.18
N LEU A 151 13.35 -4.52 3.59
CA LEU A 151 14.32 -3.72 4.31
C LEU A 151 13.84 -2.28 4.53
N ALA A 152 13.24 -1.64 3.51
CA ALA A 152 12.76 -0.27 3.66
C ALA A 152 11.60 -0.19 4.66
N TRP A 153 10.59 -1.06 4.54
CA TRP A 153 9.46 -1.10 5.45
C TRP A 153 9.81 -1.70 6.81
N GLY A 154 10.78 -2.62 6.88
CA GLY A 154 11.34 -3.10 8.14
C GLY A 154 12.00 -1.98 8.94
N VAL A 155 12.82 -1.15 8.30
CA VAL A 155 13.41 0.04 8.94
C VAL A 155 12.30 1.03 9.33
N GLY A 156 11.33 1.30 8.45
CA GLY A 156 10.19 2.16 8.76
C GLY A 156 9.40 1.65 9.98
N GLY A 157 9.12 0.35 10.03
CA GLY A 157 8.44 -0.28 11.15
C GLY A 157 9.22 -0.18 12.48
N LEU A 158 10.52 -0.41 12.44
CA LEU A 158 11.38 -0.22 13.62
C LEU A 158 11.34 1.23 14.12
N VAL A 159 11.39 2.19 13.20
CA VAL A 159 11.29 3.63 13.56
C VAL A 159 9.93 3.94 14.19
N LEU A 160 8.85 3.29 13.76
CA LEU A 160 7.52 3.45 14.36
C LEU A 160 7.40 2.92 15.79
N VAL A 161 8.18 1.91 16.16
CA VAL A 161 8.15 1.36 17.53
C VAL A 161 8.78 2.33 18.54
N ILE A 162 9.74 3.16 18.13
CA ILE A 162 10.48 4.05 19.03
C ILE A 162 9.55 4.97 19.86
N PRO A 163 8.57 5.72 19.27
CA PRO A 163 7.71 6.60 20.05
C PRO A 163 6.64 5.85 20.87
N LEU A 164 6.35 4.59 20.57
CA LEU A 164 5.41 3.81 21.39
C LEU A 164 5.96 3.45 22.75
N ILE A 165 7.29 3.24 22.88
CA ILE A 165 7.92 2.84 24.12
C ILE A 165 7.66 3.85 25.25
N PRO A 166 7.98 5.17 25.09
CA PRO A 166 7.71 6.15 26.14
C PRO A 166 6.21 6.35 26.40
N VAL A 167 5.34 6.26 25.40
CA VAL A 167 3.89 6.38 25.59
C VAL A 167 3.39 5.23 26.47
N LEU A 168 3.76 3.99 26.16
CA LEU A 168 3.39 2.82 26.95
C LEU A 168 3.95 2.89 28.38
N ALA A 169 5.21 3.31 28.53
CA ALA A 169 5.82 3.48 29.84
C ALA A 169 5.05 4.51 30.69
N LEU A 170 4.68 5.65 30.13
CA LEU A 170 3.89 6.67 30.83
C LEU A 170 2.50 6.16 31.20
N VAL A 171 1.79 5.46 30.30
CA VAL A 171 0.50 4.85 30.60
C VAL A 171 0.61 3.87 31.77
N LEU A 172 1.65 3.04 31.80
CA LEU A 172 1.90 2.08 32.88
C LEU A 172 2.24 2.78 34.22
N ILE A 173 3.03 3.87 34.19
CA ILE A 173 3.35 4.63 35.40
C ILE A 173 2.09 5.24 36.02
N PHE A 174 1.17 5.74 35.20
CA PHE A 174 -0.04 6.41 35.66
C PHE A 174 -1.28 5.50 35.69
N GLN A 175 -1.12 4.18 35.63
CA GLN A 175 -2.23 3.22 35.65
C GLN A 175 -3.12 3.35 36.90
N GLY A 176 -2.58 3.83 38.04
CA GLY A 176 -3.36 4.10 39.25
C GLY A 176 -4.32 5.30 39.14
N ASN A 177 -4.23 6.12 38.08
CA ASN A 177 -5.15 7.22 37.78
C ASN A 177 -5.71 7.07 36.36
N PRO A 178 -6.86 6.41 36.19
CA PRO A 178 -7.41 6.07 34.88
C PRO A 178 -7.63 7.29 33.95
N ALA A 179 -8.00 8.44 34.50
CA ALA A 179 -8.22 9.65 33.72
C ALA A 179 -6.91 10.20 33.14
N VAL A 180 -5.83 10.20 33.93
CA VAL A 180 -4.50 10.62 33.50
C VAL A 180 -3.92 9.63 32.48
N ALA A 181 -4.03 8.32 32.76
CA ALA A 181 -3.58 7.27 31.85
C ALA A 181 -4.30 7.34 30.49
N ALA A 182 -5.62 7.54 30.49
CA ALA A 182 -6.42 7.70 29.27
C ALA A 182 -6.01 8.98 28.50
N GLY A 183 -5.80 10.10 29.19
CA GLY A 183 -5.34 11.36 28.59
C GLY A 183 -3.97 11.20 27.90
N ILE A 184 -3.02 10.57 28.58
CA ILE A 184 -1.67 10.25 28.01
C ILE A 184 -1.81 9.32 26.80
N GLY A 185 -2.64 8.27 26.92
CA GLY A 185 -2.90 7.32 25.85
C GLY A 185 -3.49 7.98 24.61
N CYS A 186 -4.52 8.82 24.77
CA CYS A 186 -5.14 9.57 23.66
C CYS A 186 -4.16 10.54 22.98
N LEU A 187 -3.42 11.34 23.76
CA LEU A 187 -2.44 12.28 23.23
C LEU A 187 -1.29 11.52 22.53
N GLY A 188 -0.79 10.46 23.17
CA GLY A 188 0.24 9.61 22.62
C GLY A 188 -0.17 8.95 21.31
N LEU A 189 -1.40 8.46 21.22
CA LEU A 189 -1.97 7.89 20.00
C LEU A 189 -2.04 8.94 18.87
N MET A 190 -2.48 10.16 19.17
CA MET A 190 -2.57 11.24 18.19
C MET A 190 -1.19 11.60 17.64
N ILE A 191 -0.19 11.76 18.51
CA ILE A 191 1.20 12.02 18.12
C ILE A 191 1.76 10.85 17.31
N PHE A 192 1.50 9.63 17.75
CA PHE A 192 1.90 8.41 17.03
C PHE A 192 1.30 8.34 15.63
N LEU A 193 0.03 8.66 15.45
CA LEU A 193 -0.62 8.66 14.12
C LEU A 193 0.02 9.70 13.18
N LEU A 194 0.29 10.91 13.67
CA LEU A 194 0.98 11.92 12.88
C LEU A 194 2.39 11.47 12.48
N PHE A 195 3.12 10.88 13.42
CA PHE A 195 4.46 10.34 13.18
C PHE A 195 4.41 9.16 12.18
N ALA A 196 3.42 8.27 12.31
CA ALA A 196 3.21 7.15 11.41
C ALA A 196 2.97 7.60 9.96
N ILE A 197 2.21 8.68 9.75
CA ILE A 197 2.01 9.27 8.43
C ILE A 197 3.35 9.75 7.84
N VAL A 198 4.17 10.45 8.63
CA VAL A 198 5.49 10.94 8.17
C VAL A 198 6.40 9.76 7.80
N VAL A 199 6.46 8.73 8.64
CA VAL A 199 7.26 7.53 8.37
C VAL A 199 6.74 6.79 7.14
N ALA A 200 5.43 6.61 7.01
CA ALA A 200 4.84 5.92 5.86
C ALA A 200 5.12 6.66 4.53
N VAL A 201 4.94 7.99 4.50
CA VAL A 201 5.24 8.82 3.32
C VAL A 201 6.72 8.74 2.97
N THR A 202 7.61 8.90 3.96
CA THR A 202 9.06 8.86 3.74
C THR A 202 9.52 7.49 3.25
N THR A 203 9.04 6.42 3.88
CA THR A 203 9.34 5.04 3.48
C THR A 203 8.80 4.73 2.08
N GLY A 204 7.58 5.17 1.78
CA GLY A 204 6.98 5.02 0.46
C GLY A 204 7.77 5.73 -0.65
N MET A 205 8.19 6.99 -0.42
CA MET A 205 9.07 7.73 -1.34
C MET A 205 10.40 7.00 -1.55
N TRP A 206 11.03 6.56 -0.47
CA TRP A 206 12.30 5.83 -0.51
C TRP A 206 12.18 4.51 -1.26
N THR A 207 11.15 3.71 -0.97
CA THR A 207 10.91 2.42 -1.62
C THR A 207 10.68 2.57 -3.13
N ASN A 208 9.76 3.47 -3.53
CA ASN A 208 9.49 3.71 -4.97
C ASN A 208 10.73 4.23 -5.70
N ARG A 209 11.50 5.13 -5.05
CA ARG A 209 12.77 5.59 -5.60
C ARG A 209 13.77 4.44 -5.73
N ALA A 210 13.85 3.54 -4.76
CA ALA A 210 14.76 2.40 -4.78
C ALA A 210 14.38 1.39 -5.87
N VAL A 211 13.11 1.07 -6.05
CA VAL A 211 12.64 0.18 -7.10
C VAL A 211 12.95 0.75 -8.49
N ALA A 212 12.67 2.04 -8.71
CA ALA A 212 13.02 2.72 -9.94
C ALA A 212 14.53 2.75 -10.18
N GLN A 213 15.32 3.03 -9.13
CA GLN A 213 16.79 3.04 -9.22
C GLN A 213 17.36 1.65 -9.52
N TRP A 214 16.80 0.60 -8.90
CA TRP A 214 17.17 -0.77 -9.22
C TRP A 214 16.93 -1.10 -10.71
N ALA A 215 15.77 -0.70 -11.23
CA ALA A 215 15.44 -0.94 -12.64
C ALA A 215 16.39 -0.19 -13.61
N VAL A 216 16.95 0.95 -13.18
CA VAL A 216 17.95 1.71 -13.94
C VAL A 216 19.33 1.05 -13.88
N ASP A 217 19.84 0.73 -12.68
CA ASP A 217 21.24 0.40 -12.43
C ASP A 217 21.53 -1.10 -12.34
N ARG A 218 20.52 -1.91 -12.01
CA ARG A 218 20.65 -3.34 -11.72
C ARG A 218 21.68 -3.64 -10.61
N ALA A 219 21.89 -2.68 -9.73
CA ALA A 219 22.82 -2.79 -8.60
C ALA A 219 22.24 -3.69 -7.48
N GLY A 220 23.10 -4.12 -6.56
CA GLY A 220 22.68 -4.87 -5.39
C GLY A 220 21.73 -4.07 -4.49
N VAL A 221 20.88 -4.77 -3.73
CA VAL A 221 19.80 -4.18 -2.91
C VAL A 221 20.31 -3.09 -1.97
N ARG A 222 21.41 -3.35 -1.24
CA ARG A 222 21.99 -2.40 -0.27
C ARG A 222 22.46 -1.11 -0.93
N GLU A 223 23.11 -1.24 -2.08
CA GLU A 223 23.61 -0.09 -2.84
C GLU A 223 22.44 0.72 -3.40
N THR A 224 21.45 0.04 -3.96
CA THR A 224 20.21 0.64 -4.47
C THR A 224 19.49 1.44 -3.40
N LEU A 225 19.26 0.85 -2.21
CA LEU A 225 18.62 1.53 -1.09
C LEU A 225 19.40 2.76 -0.62
N ARG A 226 20.74 2.63 -0.53
CA ARG A 226 21.61 3.74 -0.14
C ARG A 226 21.60 4.88 -1.16
N THR A 227 21.65 4.56 -2.44
CA THR A 227 21.62 5.55 -3.54
C THR A 227 20.25 6.24 -3.61
N ALA A 228 19.16 5.47 -3.51
CA ALA A 228 17.82 6.01 -3.48
C ALA A 228 17.60 6.94 -2.27
N TRP A 229 18.08 6.55 -1.08
CA TRP A 229 17.99 7.38 0.12
C TRP A 229 18.74 8.70 -0.03
N ARG A 230 19.95 8.67 -0.58
CA ARG A 230 20.72 9.88 -0.87
C ARG A 230 19.98 10.79 -1.85
N ALA A 231 19.38 10.22 -2.91
CA ALA A 231 18.61 10.98 -3.88
C ALA A 231 17.36 11.63 -3.25
N VAL A 232 16.63 10.90 -2.41
CA VAL A 232 15.48 11.46 -1.67
C VAL A 232 15.92 12.60 -0.75
N LYS A 233 16.99 12.40 0.03
CA LYS A 233 17.49 13.44 0.94
C LYS A 233 18.01 14.68 0.24
N SER A 234 18.70 14.52 -0.91
CA SER A 234 19.27 15.65 -1.64
C SER A 234 18.24 16.54 -2.33
N ASP A 235 17.00 16.02 -2.55
CA ASP A 235 15.92 16.75 -3.22
C ASP A 235 14.57 16.41 -2.58
N LEU A 236 14.54 16.48 -1.24
CA LEU A 236 13.38 16.06 -0.44
C LEU A 236 12.11 16.80 -0.83
N ALA A 237 12.21 18.11 -1.06
CA ALA A 237 11.06 18.93 -1.42
C ALA A 237 10.41 18.46 -2.73
N ARG A 238 11.20 18.12 -3.75
CA ARG A 238 10.68 17.62 -5.02
C ARG A 238 10.01 16.25 -4.88
N HIS A 239 10.64 15.32 -4.15
CA HIS A 239 10.06 14.01 -3.88
C HIS A 239 8.75 14.13 -3.10
N LEU A 240 8.72 14.99 -2.09
CA LEU A 240 7.53 15.24 -1.29
C LEU A 240 6.40 15.88 -2.09
N LEU A 241 6.70 16.88 -2.93
CA LEU A 241 5.69 17.53 -3.78
C LEU A 241 5.10 16.55 -4.81
N ILE A 242 5.91 15.67 -5.38
CA ILE A 242 5.42 14.62 -6.28
C ILE A 242 4.50 13.64 -5.53
N ALA A 243 4.93 13.16 -4.35
CA ALA A 243 4.14 12.27 -3.53
C ALA A 243 2.83 12.92 -3.09
N LEU A 244 2.88 14.18 -2.65
CA LEU A 244 1.70 14.93 -2.21
C LEU A 244 0.72 15.17 -3.36
N ALA A 245 1.20 15.57 -4.54
CA ALA A 245 0.34 15.80 -5.70
C ALA A 245 -0.41 14.52 -6.10
N ILE A 246 0.29 13.39 -6.16
CA ILE A 246 -0.34 12.10 -6.47
C ILE A 246 -1.28 11.66 -5.35
N PHE A 247 -0.92 11.89 -4.09
CA PHE A 247 -1.78 11.61 -2.94
C PHE A 247 -3.09 12.41 -2.97
N VAL A 248 -3.04 13.70 -3.29
CA VAL A 248 -4.24 14.55 -3.43
C VAL A 248 -5.16 14.00 -4.52
N VAL A 249 -4.61 13.63 -5.68
CA VAL A 249 -5.41 13.02 -6.76
C VAL A 249 -5.98 11.67 -6.33
N ALA A 250 -5.19 10.86 -5.65
CA ALA A 250 -5.63 9.56 -5.11
C ALA A 250 -6.79 9.73 -4.11
N MET A 251 -6.67 10.67 -3.18
CA MET A 251 -7.70 10.99 -2.19
C MET A 251 -8.98 11.50 -2.85
N ALA A 252 -8.87 12.42 -3.80
CA ALA A 252 -10.04 12.93 -4.52
C ALA A 252 -10.79 11.83 -5.27
N GLY A 253 -10.08 10.97 -5.99
CA GLY A 253 -10.69 9.85 -6.70
C GLY A 253 -11.26 8.79 -5.75
N SER A 254 -10.56 8.44 -4.69
CA SER A 254 -11.04 7.49 -3.69
C SER A 254 -12.30 8.00 -2.99
N SER A 255 -12.35 9.29 -2.63
CA SER A 255 -13.53 9.93 -2.03
C SER A 255 -14.72 9.93 -2.99
N PHE A 256 -14.47 10.16 -4.29
CA PHE A 256 -15.49 10.09 -5.33
C PHE A 256 -16.10 8.68 -5.38
N PHE A 257 -15.30 7.63 -5.46
CA PHE A 257 -15.82 6.26 -5.49
C PHE A 257 -16.45 5.82 -4.16
N ALA A 258 -15.91 6.27 -3.02
CA ALA A 258 -16.47 5.98 -1.70
C ALA A 258 -17.87 6.58 -1.54
N SER A 259 -18.17 7.72 -2.14
CA SER A 259 -19.51 8.33 -2.07
C SER A 259 -20.59 7.42 -2.67
N PHE A 260 -20.31 6.67 -3.74
CA PHE A 260 -21.26 5.69 -4.29
C PHE A 260 -21.52 4.55 -3.30
N SER A 261 -20.52 4.08 -2.58
CA SER A 261 -20.69 3.04 -1.56
C SER A 261 -21.49 3.55 -0.37
N MET A 262 -21.33 4.83 0.01
CA MET A 262 -22.15 5.47 1.05
C MET A 262 -23.61 5.61 0.63
N PHE A 263 -23.89 6.02 -0.61
CA PHE A 263 -25.27 6.05 -1.10
C PHE A 263 -25.95 4.68 -1.07
N ALA A 264 -25.21 3.63 -1.39
CA ALA A 264 -25.73 2.25 -1.28
C ALA A 264 -26.01 1.86 0.19
N ALA A 265 -25.13 2.28 1.14
CA ALA A 265 -25.33 2.03 2.58
C ALA A 265 -26.51 2.83 3.15
N PHE A 266 -26.71 4.09 2.75
CA PHE A 266 -27.87 4.88 3.14
C PHE A 266 -29.18 4.25 2.65
N GLY A 267 -29.20 3.75 1.41
CA GLY A 267 -30.34 3.04 0.88
C GLY A 267 -30.75 1.83 1.72
N GLU A 268 -29.78 1.06 2.23
CA GLU A 268 -30.05 -0.09 3.13
C GLU A 268 -30.59 0.34 4.49
N SER A 269 -30.18 1.47 5.04
CA SER A 269 -30.66 1.99 6.32
C SER A 269 -32.13 2.43 6.26
N ILE A 270 -32.60 2.87 5.09
CA ILE A 270 -33.97 3.35 4.85
C ILE A 270 -34.88 2.19 4.42
N GLY A 271 -34.37 1.26 3.62
CA GLY A 271 -35.12 0.12 3.06
C GLY A 271 -34.72 -1.19 3.72
N ARG A 272 -35.38 -1.57 4.82
CA ARG A 272 -35.16 -2.89 5.50
C ARG A 272 -35.62 -4.11 4.68
N ASN A 273 -35.88 -3.97 3.37
CA ASN A 273 -36.41 -5.03 2.52
C ASN A 273 -35.30 -5.71 1.69
N ALA A 274 -35.37 -7.03 1.59
CA ALA A 274 -34.43 -7.88 0.83
C ALA A 274 -34.25 -7.43 -0.64
N SER A 275 -35.29 -6.83 -1.24
CA SER A 275 -35.25 -6.29 -2.62
C SER A 275 -34.24 -5.14 -2.78
N PHE A 276 -33.97 -4.36 -1.74
CA PHE A 276 -33.02 -3.25 -1.79
C PHE A 276 -31.58 -3.77 -1.82
N ASN A 277 -31.29 -4.87 -1.11
CA ASN A 277 -29.97 -5.51 -1.12
C ASN A 277 -29.59 -6.04 -2.50
N MET A 278 -30.55 -6.47 -3.32
CA MET A 278 -30.31 -6.93 -4.69
C MET A 278 -29.84 -5.82 -5.63
N ILE A 279 -30.23 -4.56 -5.36
CA ILE A 279 -29.81 -3.39 -6.18
C ILE A 279 -28.49 -2.79 -5.64
N THR A 280 -28.31 -2.77 -4.32
CA THR A 280 -27.14 -2.13 -3.70
C THR A 280 -25.86 -2.99 -3.82
N LEU A 281 -25.99 -4.31 -3.84
CA LEU A 281 -24.84 -5.21 -4.00
C LEU A 281 -24.10 -5.01 -5.33
N PRO A 282 -24.73 -5.01 -6.51
CA PRO A 282 -24.06 -4.70 -7.77
C PRO A 282 -23.39 -3.33 -7.78
N LEU A 283 -24.05 -2.30 -7.22
CA LEU A 283 -23.50 -0.95 -7.15
C LEU A 283 -22.23 -0.89 -6.30
N ARG A 284 -22.21 -1.58 -5.16
CA ARG A 284 -21.03 -1.70 -4.30
C ARG A 284 -19.89 -2.45 -4.99
N LEU A 285 -20.19 -3.55 -5.68
CA LEU A 285 -19.19 -4.31 -6.43
C LEU A 285 -18.57 -3.47 -7.55
N VAL A 286 -19.41 -2.79 -8.35
CA VAL A 286 -18.93 -1.91 -9.42
C VAL A 286 -18.10 -0.75 -8.86
N SER A 287 -18.56 -0.10 -7.78
CA SER A 287 -17.82 0.98 -7.11
C SER A 287 -16.47 0.50 -6.59
N SER A 288 -16.42 -0.68 -5.96
CA SER A 288 -15.18 -1.29 -5.46
C SER A 288 -14.22 -1.62 -6.59
N LEU A 289 -14.69 -2.19 -7.69
CA LEU A 289 -13.87 -2.51 -8.88
C LEU A 289 -13.31 -1.24 -9.52
N LEU A 290 -14.14 -0.19 -9.68
CA LEU A 290 -13.70 1.09 -10.23
C LEU A 290 -12.67 1.78 -9.31
N SER A 291 -12.88 1.74 -8.00
CA SER A 291 -11.92 2.25 -7.01
C SER A 291 -10.59 1.51 -7.08
N SER A 292 -10.62 0.18 -7.21
CA SER A 292 -9.43 -0.65 -7.37
C SER A 292 -8.69 -0.38 -8.68
N ALA A 293 -9.42 -0.22 -9.79
CA ALA A 293 -8.85 0.13 -11.08
C ALA A 293 -8.19 1.52 -11.06
N PHE A 294 -8.85 2.49 -10.41
CA PHE A 294 -8.29 3.82 -10.21
C PHE A 294 -7.03 3.76 -9.33
N SER A 295 -7.04 3.01 -8.24
CA SER A 295 -5.88 2.83 -7.36
C SER A 295 -4.70 2.19 -8.11
N ALA A 296 -4.96 1.23 -8.99
CA ALA A 296 -3.96 0.60 -9.85
C ALA A 296 -3.33 1.60 -10.84
N LEU A 297 -4.13 2.51 -11.40
CA LEU A 297 -3.66 3.59 -12.26
C LEU A 297 -2.75 4.55 -11.48
N ILE A 298 -3.17 4.97 -10.28
CA ILE A 298 -2.40 5.86 -9.41
C ILE A 298 -1.08 5.21 -9.01
N ALA A 299 -1.08 3.93 -8.63
CA ALA A 299 0.15 3.21 -8.29
C ALA A 299 1.12 3.13 -9.47
N SER A 300 0.61 2.90 -10.68
CA SER A 300 1.41 2.91 -11.90
C SER A 300 2.00 4.31 -12.19
N TRP A 301 1.21 5.36 -12.03
CA TRP A 301 1.65 6.74 -12.18
C TRP A 301 2.73 7.11 -11.16
N TYR A 302 2.57 6.69 -9.92
CA TYR A 302 3.53 6.94 -8.86
C TYR A 302 4.90 6.33 -9.21
N LEU A 303 4.94 5.05 -9.57
CA LEU A 303 6.17 4.38 -10.01
C LEU A 303 6.76 5.03 -11.28
N ALA A 304 5.93 5.42 -12.25
CA ALA A 304 6.38 6.07 -13.48
C ALA A 304 7.04 7.44 -13.22
N ALA A 305 6.47 8.24 -12.29
CA ALA A 305 7.06 9.52 -11.89
C ALA A 305 8.44 9.32 -11.24
N TYR A 306 8.58 8.28 -10.37
CA TYR A 306 9.88 7.96 -9.78
C TYR A 306 10.87 7.35 -10.79
N SER A 307 10.37 6.64 -11.80
CA SER A 307 11.19 6.16 -12.94
C SER A 307 11.77 7.32 -13.75
N ALA A 308 10.96 8.37 -14.00
CA ALA A 308 11.41 9.59 -14.65
C ALA A 308 12.52 10.30 -13.86
N LEU A 309 12.39 10.37 -12.52
CA LEU A 309 13.44 10.90 -11.63
C LEU A 309 14.70 10.04 -11.63
N ALA A 310 14.55 8.71 -11.71
CA ALA A 310 15.68 7.79 -11.66
C ALA A 310 16.55 7.89 -12.93
N VAL A 311 15.90 7.99 -14.09
CA VAL A 311 16.59 8.13 -15.38
C VAL A 311 17.25 9.51 -15.52
N GLU A 312 16.57 10.59 -15.06
CA GLU A 312 17.12 11.96 -15.10
C GLU A 312 18.47 12.09 -14.39
N ASN A 313 18.65 11.44 -13.26
CA ASN A 313 19.88 11.53 -12.48
C ASN A 313 21.09 10.85 -13.16
N ARG A 314 20.90 10.16 -14.28
CA ARG A 314 21.93 9.47 -15.05
C ARG A 314 22.23 10.13 -16.41
N SER A 315 21.38 11.04 -16.87
CA SER A 315 21.60 11.87 -18.08
C SER A 315 22.26 13.21 -17.72
#